data_df8889ca0cc72fef2aaf346dc40d4a95
#
_entry.id   df8889ca0cc72fef2aaf346dc40d4a95
#
_cell.length_a   1.000
_cell.length_b   1.000
_cell.length_c   1.000
_cell.angle_alpha   90.00
_cell.angle_beta   90.00
_cell.angle_gamma   90.00
#
_symmetry.space_group_name_H-M   'P 1'
#
loop_
_entity.id
_entity.type
_entity.pdbx_description
1 polymer ?
#
loop_
_entity_poly.entity_id
_entity_poly.type
_entity_poly.pdbx_seq_one_letter_code
_entity_poly.pdbx_strand_id
1 'polypeptide(L)'
;AIMPVPSLSRSALFFGGRGPADMESELNREILCSDEICWVVSFIKTSGLNLLWNSLKKFTSEGKNLRVITTTYTGATDYDAVARLSMLPNTEVKISYDGTQDRLHAKSYIFLRNSGFHTAYIGSSNLSRYALKDGKEWNFKATQFELPQVIEEVRNSFETYWCDETFETFIPGVSDERLKKALGTDWETPLLDFSALDLMRAKDYQQEILEKLDVERHVHGHFRNLVVAATGTGKTVIAAFDFKRYREAHPDCHFLFIAHRQEILRQAMQTFRIVLDDPNFGSLWDGDHEPSSYQHVFASKDTLRNRLDGLQLTADYYQYMVVDEVHHIVAPTYVKLMTCFKPQILLGLTATPERTNEQEDITVFFDGHISAEIRLPAALNAGLLAPFHYYGIPDNVDLSEVKWSGHGYDIAELSRIYTQNDFRTGLILKKMQEYIGNSRLHRVRALCFCVDKEHAKFMNAKFTLAGLKTAVL
;
A
#
# COMPACT_ATOMS: atom_id res chain seq x y z
N ALA A 1 -32.88 -15.77 19.28
CA ALA A 1 -31.69 -14.90 19.19
C ALA A 1 -30.51 -15.74 18.76
N ILE A 2 -29.74 -15.28 17.80
CA ILE A 2 -28.50 -15.96 17.36
C ILE A 2 -27.45 -15.62 18.40
N MET A 3 -27.05 -16.62 19.18
CA MET A 3 -26.05 -16.44 20.25
C MET A 3 -24.63 -16.70 19.74
N PRO A 4 -23.59 -16.07 20.33
CA PRO A 4 -22.19 -16.36 20.05
C PRO A 4 -21.79 -17.82 20.25
N VAL A 5 -20.81 -18.28 19.47
CA VAL A 5 -20.21 -19.61 19.62
C VAL A 5 -18.70 -19.44 19.76
N PRO A 6 -18.08 -19.69 20.88
CA PRO A 6 -18.55 -20.24 22.16
C PRO A 6 -19.50 -19.32 22.93
N SER A 7 -20.20 -19.90 23.92
CA SER A 7 -21.23 -19.20 24.69
C SER A 7 -20.70 -17.92 25.37
N LEU A 8 -21.62 -17.08 25.87
CA LEU A 8 -21.29 -15.83 26.57
C LEU A 8 -20.56 -16.06 27.92
N SER A 9 -20.59 -17.27 28.43
CA SER A 9 -19.92 -17.66 29.70
C SER A 9 -18.56 -18.34 29.45
N ARG A 10 -18.11 -18.54 28.22
CA ARG A 10 -16.90 -19.28 27.91
C ARG A 10 -15.89 -18.46 27.15
N SER A 11 -14.71 -18.29 27.72
CA SER A 11 -13.56 -17.68 27.09
C SER A 11 -12.96 -18.61 26.02
N ALA A 12 -12.39 -18.06 24.95
CA ALA A 12 -11.87 -18.84 23.84
C ALA A 12 -10.81 -18.07 23.06
N LEU A 13 -9.97 -18.81 22.36
CA LEU A 13 -8.99 -18.25 21.45
C LEU A 13 -9.45 -18.47 20.01
N PHE A 14 -9.44 -17.40 19.22
CA PHE A 14 -9.77 -17.40 17.80
C PHE A 14 -8.49 -17.27 16.99
N PHE A 15 -8.27 -18.21 16.11
CA PHE A 15 -7.17 -18.19 15.14
C PHE A 15 -7.75 -17.80 13.79
N GLY A 16 -7.18 -16.80 13.13
CA GLY A 16 -7.61 -16.41 11.78
C GLY A 16 -7.45 -17.56 10.78
N GLY A 17 -8.38 -17.63 9.84
CA GLY A 17 -8.43 -18.66 8.80
C GLY A 17 -9.82 -19.30 8.70
N ARG A 18 -9.99 -20.19 7.71
CA ARG A 18 -11.27 -20.88 7.44
C ARG A 18 -11.57 -21.94 8.50
N GLY A 19 -12.07 -21.51 9.64
CA GLY A 19 -12.54 -22.39 10.74
C GLY A 19 -14.06 -22.27 10.94
N PRO A 20 -14.66 -23.15 11.75
CA PRO A 20 -16.10 -23.14 12.04
C PRO A 20 -16.59 -21.91 12.84
N ALA A 21 -15.67 -21.12 13.40
CA ALA A 21 -15.95 -19.86 14.08
C ALA A 21 -14.95 -18.81 13.61
N ASP A 22 -15.27 -18.12 12.53
CA ASP A 22 -14.52 -16.95 12.07
C ASP A 22 -14.89 -15.69 12.88
N MET A 23 -13.97 -14.74 12.94
CA MET A 23 -14.15 -13.52 13.71
C MET A 23 -15.31 -12.66 13.18
N GLU A 24 -15.56 -12.67 11.86
CA GLU A 24 -16.68 -11.99 11.22
C GLU A 24 -18.03 -12.50 11.78
N SER A 25 -18.22 -13.81 11.72
CA SER A 25 -19.47 -14.45 12.18
C SER A 25 -19.70 -14.22 13.66
N GLU A 26 -18.63 -14.28 14.45
CA GLU A 26 -18.71 -14.11 15.90
C GLU A 26 -19.04 -12.67 16.28
N LEU A 27 -18.35 -11.68 15.71
CA LEU A 27 -18.65 -10.28 15.97
C LEU A 27 -20.10 -9.91 15.54
N ASN A 28 -20.58 -10.43 14.42
CA ASN A 28 -22.00 -10.22 14.03
C ASN A 28 -22.99 -10.76 15.08
N ARG A 29 -22.71 -11.91 15.70
CA ARG A 29 -23.54 -12.47 16.77
C ARG A 29 -23.46 -11.64 18.05
N GLU A 30 -22.25 -11.23 18.43
CA GLU A 30 -22.01 -10.36 19.59
C GLU A 30 -22.75 -9.03 19.46
N ILE A 31 -22.66 -8.35 18.29
CA ILE A 31 -23.38 -7.12 17.99
C ILE A 31 -24.89 -7.29 18.23
N LEU A 32 -25.48 -8.36 17.67
CA LEU A 32 -26.94 -8.57 17.72
C LEU A 32 -27.49 -8.91 19.11
N CYS A 33 -26.64 -9.37 20.04
CA CYS A 33 -27.07 -9.73 21.40
C CYS A 33 -26.54 -8.80 22.49
N SER A 34 -25.93 -7.69 22.13
CA SER A 34 -25.41 -6.67 23.05
C SER A 34 -26.42 -5.54 23.29
N ASP A 35 -26.20 -4.78 24.37
CA ASP A 35 -26.95 -3.58 24.71
C ASP A 35 -26.09 -2.31 24.50
N GLU A 36 -24.78 -2.41 24.63
CA GLU A 36 -23.80 -1.37 24.34
C GLU A 36 -22.55 -1.97 23.74
N ILE A 37 -21.90 -1.24 22.83
CA ILE A 37 -20.66 -1.66 22.16
C ILE A 37 -19.60 -0.57 22.30
N CYS A 38 -18.37 -0.99 22.69
CA CYS A 38 -17.22 -0.13 22.83
C CYS A 38 -16.03 -0.75 22.09
N TRP A 39 -15.56 -0.12 21.02
CA TRP A 39 -14.45 -0.59 20.21
C TRP A 39 -13.24 0.32 20.26
N VAL A 40 -12.07 -0.28 20.38
CA VAL A 40 -10.78 0.38 20.16
C VAL A 40 -10.10 -0.34 19.01
N VAL A 41 -9.83 0.35 17.90
CA VAL A 41 -9.15 -0.21 16.74
C VAL A 41 -8.18 0.81 16.18
N SER A 42 -6.97 0.36 15.81
CA SER A 42 -5.97 1.28 15.27
C SER A 42 -6.39 1.88 13.92
N PHE A 43 -7.14 1.12 13.12
CA PHE A 43 -7.70 1.63 11.87
C PHE A 43 -9.02 0.95 11.48
N ILE A 44 -9.78 1.64 10.64
CA ILE A 44 -11.08 1.20 10.12
C ILE A 44 -11.04 1.22 8.60
N LYS A 45 -11.29 0.05 7.98
CA LYS A 45 -11.42 -0.11 6.53
C LYS A 45 -12.89 -0.28 6.12
N THR A 46 -13.25 0.30 5.00
CA THR A 46 -14.59 0.11 4.39
C THR A 46 -14.87 -1.38 4.16
N SER A 47 -13.86 -2.16 3.79
CA SER A 47 -13.98 -3.60 3.59
C SER A 47 -14.35 -4.37 4.85
N GLY A 48 -13.80 -4.00 6.02
CA GLY A 48 -14.14 -4.57 7.32
C GLY A 48 -15.50 -4.12 7.81
N LEU A 49 -15.77 -2.82 7.72
CA LEU A 49 -17.07 -2.26 8.09
C LEU A 49 -18.23 -2.91 7.33
N ASN A 50 -18.06 -3.18 6.04
CA ASN A 50 -19.09 -3.82 5.22
C ASN A 50 -19.49 -5.23 5.70
N LEU A 51 -18.57 -5.98 6.33
CA LEU A 51 -18.86 -7.30 6.88
C LEU A 51 -19.82 -7.24 8.09
N LEU A 52 -19.77 -6.15 8.84
CA LEU A 52 -20.57 -5.94 10.06
C LEU A 52 -21.72 -4.96 9.88
N TRP A 53 -21.83 -4.33 8.70
CA TRP A 53 -22.71 -3.20 8.44
C TRP A 53 -24.19 -3.45 8.79
N ASN A 54 -24.73 -4.58 8.35
CA ASN A 54 -26.13 -4.90 8.57
C ASN A 54 -26.46 -5.10 10.06
N SER A 55 -25.55 -5.75 10.80
CA SER A 55 -25.70 -5.97 12.23
C SER A 55 -25.57 -4.66 13.01
N LEU A 56 -24.61 -3.79 12.66
CA LEU A 56 -24.44 -2.47 13.28
C LEU A 56 -25.62 -1.57 13.01
N LYS A 57 -26.10 -1.51 11.76
CA LYS A 57 -27.29 -0.72 11.40
C LYS A 57 -28.52 -1.15 12.19
N LYS A 58 -28.76 -2.45 12.33
CA LYS A 58 -29.85 -2.98 13.14
C LYS A 58 -29.69 -2.61 14.60
N PHE A 59 -28.51 -2.86 15.18
CA PHE A 59 -28.18 -2.59 16.59
C PHE A 59 -28.42 -1.12 16.95
N THR A 60 -27.90 -0.19 16.16
CA THR A 60 -28.00 1.25 16.44
C THR A 60 -29.41 1.79 16.20
N SER A 61 -30.16 1.20 15.23
CA SER A 61 -31.56 1.57 14.99
C SER A 61 -32.50 1.13 16.11
N GLU A 62 -32.09 0.17 16.96
CA GLU A 62 -32.82 -0.25 18.18
C GLU A 62 -32.55 0.70 19.38
N GLY A 63 -31.86 1.83 19.17
CA GLY A 63 -31.55 2.81 20.20
C GLY A 63 -30.35 2.45 21.08
N LYS A 64 -29.53 1.48 20.66
CA LYS A 64 -28.35 1.00 21.41
C LYS A 64 -27.10 1.79 21.02
N ASN A 65 -26.21 2.02 22.00
CA ASN A 65 -25.02 2.87 21.81
C ASN A 65 -23.82 2.13 21.24
N LEU A 66 -23.22 2.73 20.24
CA LEU A 66 -21.93 2.32 19.66
C LEU A 66 -20.89 3.41 19.86
N ARG A 67 -19.82 3.10 20.58
CA ARG A 67 -18.68 4.00 20.80
C ARG A 67 -17.43 3.40 20.19
N VAL A 68 -16.74 4.15 19.33
CA VAL A 68 -15.56 3.68 18.62
C VAL A 68 -14.40 4.65 18.75
N ILE A 69 -13.24 4.15 19.11
CA ILE A 69 -11.97 4.89 19.13
C ILE A 69 -11.08 4.36 18.01
N THR A 70 -10.52 5.27 17.22
CA THR A 70 -9.56 4.95 16.15
C THR A 70 -8.50 6.03 16.03
N THR A 71 -7.56 5.85 15.11
CA THR A 71 -6.46 6.80 14.91
C THR A 71 -6.16 7.01 13.43
N THR A 72 -5.53 8.12 13.11
CA THR A 72 -4.98 8.42 11.78
C THR A 72 -3.50 8.02 11.65
N TYR A 73 -2.87 7.59 12.74
CA TYR A 73 -1.44 7.33 12.86
C TYR A 73 -0.83 6.49 11.71
N THR A 74 -1.51 5.43 11.28
CA THR A 74 -0.99 4.56 10.21
C THR A 74 -1.37 5.02 8.80
N GLY A 75 -2.21 6.08 8.66
CA GLY A 75 -2.84 6.44 7.38
C GLY A 75 -3.74 5.34 6.81
N ALA A 76 -3.98 4.27 7.58
CA ALA A 76 -4.71 3.09 7.13
C ALA A 76 -6.23 3.20 7.31
N THR A 77 -6.73 4.15 8.07
CA THR A 77 -8.17 4.39 8.24
C THR A 77 -8.77 4.97 6.97
N ASP A 78 -9.89 4.43 6.51
CA ASP A 78 -10.63 4.97 5.37
C ASP A 78 -11.57 6.08 5.85
N TYR A 79 -11.49 7.26 5.23
CA TYR A 79 -12.40 8.36 5.49
C TYR A 79 -13.88 7.94 5.35
N ASP A 80 -14.23 7.27 4.24
CA ASP A 80 -15.61 6.83 3.96
C ASP A 80 -16.13 5.84 5.02
N ALA A 81 -15.25 5.01 5.59
CA ALA A 81 -15.64 4.09 6.64
C ALA A 81 -16.00 4.83 7.93
N VAL A 82 -15.19 5.80 8.33
CA VAL A 82 -15.45 6.64 9.52
C VAL A 82 -16.70 7.47 9.34
N ALA A 83 -16.83 8.15 8.20
CA ALA A 83 -18.00 8.98 7.89
C ALA A 83 -19.30 8.17 7.90
N ARG A 84 -19.31 6.99 7.27
CA ARG A 84 -20.47 6.09 7.27
C ARG A 84 -20.82 5.55 8.65
N LEU A 85 -19.80 5.21 9.45
CA LEU A 85 -20.00 4.68 10.80
C LEU A 85 -20.61 5.74 11.71
N SER A 86 -20.12 6.96 11.66
CA SER A 86 -20.60 8.09 12.47
C SER A 86 -21.98 8.59 12.05
N MET A 87 -22.48 8.23 10.86
CA MET A 87 -23.85 8.52 10.42
C MET A 87 -24.89 7.53 10.98
N LEU A 88 -24.47 6.42 11.59
CA LEU A 88 -25.41 5.52 12.27
C LEU A 88 -26.02 6.20 13.50
N PRO A 89 -27.31 5.99 13.77
CA PRO A 89 -27.93 6.55 14.99
C PRO A 89 -27.22 5.99 16.24
N ASN A 90 -27.19 6.77 17.30
CA ASN A 90 -26.57 6.42 18.59
C ASN A 90 -25.12 5.94 18.47
N THR A 91 -24.37 6.51 17.51
CA THR A 91 -22.97 6.17 17.26
C THR A 91 -22.09 7.39 17.44
N GLU A 92 -21.02 7.21 18.19
CA GLU A 92 -19.97 8.21 18.36
C GLU A 92 -18.60 7.63 18.03
N VAL A 93 -17.84 8.34 17.20
CA VAL A 93 -16.49 7.94 16.79
C VAL A 93 -15.51 9.00 17.26
N LYS A 94 -14.51 8.60 18.05
CA LYS A 94 -13.40 9.46 18.46
C LYS A 94 -12.12 9.08 17.74
N ILE A 95 -11.35 10.08 17.35
CA ILE A 95 -10.14 9.93 16.53
C ILE A 95 -8.96 10.62 17.20
N SER A 96 -7.85 9.91 17.36
CA SER A 96 -6.56 10.52 17.63
C SER A 96 -5.92 10.95 16.32
N TYR A 97 -5.60 12.25 16.21
CA TYR A 97 -4.88 12.84 15.09
C TYR A 97 -3.39 12.98 15.35
N ASP A 98 -2.95 12.69 16.58
CA ASP A 98 -1.54 12.76 16.94
C ASP A 98 -0.82 11.45 16.60
N GLY A 99 0.12 11.52 15.66
CA GLY A 99 0.97 10.41 15.25
C GLY A 99 2.30 10.32 16.03
N THR A 100 2.57 11.26 16.95
CA THR A 100 3.93 11.45 17.46
C THR A 100 4.17 11.00 18.90
N GLN A 101 3.21 11.10 19.80
CA GLN A 101 3.43 10.83 21.22
C GLN A 101 2.69 9.60 21.75
N ASP A 102 1.43 9.39 21.37
CA ASP A 102 0.64 8.24 21.85
C ASP A 102 0.11 7.40 20.68
N ARG A 103 0.87 6.36 20.32
CA ARG A 103 0.54 5.44 19.23
C ARG A 103 -0.48 4.41 19.69
N LEU A 104 -1.78 4.68 19.49
CA LEU A 104 -2.81 3.70 19.76
C LEU A 104 -2.69 2.49 18.82
N HIS A 105 -2.17 1.39 19.34
CA HIS A 105 -2.07 0.12 18.61
C HIS A 105 -2.95 -0.98 19.21
N ALA A 106 -3.79 -0.63 20.19
CA ALA A 106 -4.74 -1.54 20.82
C ALA A 106 -5.86 -1.95 19.84
N LYS A 107 -6.31 -3.20 19.93
CA LYS A 107 -7.47 -3.71 19.23
C LYS A 107 -8.30 -4.48 20.24
N SER A 108 -9.46 -3.92 20.60
CA SER A 108 -10.43 -4.56 21.47
C SER A 108 -11.86 -4.27 21.01
N TYR A 109 -12.67 -5.29 21.06
CA TYR A 109 -14.10 -5.25 20.76
C TYR A 109 -14.85 -5.65 22.02
N ILE A 110 -15.47 -4.69 22.71
CA ILE A 110 -16.14 -4.86 23.99
C ILE A 110 -17.64 -4.84 23.74
N PHE A 111 -18.35 -5.82 24.31
CA PHE A 111 -19.78 -6.00 24.18
C PHE A 111 -20.39 -6.07 25.58
N LEU A 112 -21.17 -5.07 25.94
CA LEU A 112 -21.81 -4.92 27.22
C LEU A 112 -23.28 -5.34 27.16
N ARG A 113 -23.80 -5.92 28.25
CA ARG A 113 -25.17 -6.42 28.35
C ARG A 113 -25.77 -6.10 29.69
N ASN A 114 -27.04 -5.75 29.70
CA ASN A 114 -27.80 -5.52 30.94
C ASN A 114 -27.92 -6.79 31.79
N SER A 115 -27.75 -7.97 31.18
CA SER A 115 -27.72 -9.26 31.85
C SER A 115 -26.43 -9.52 32.64
N GLY A 116 -25.38 -8.66 32.48
CA GLY A 116 -24.07 -8.82 33.10
C GLY A 116 -23.14 -9.81 32.39
N PHE A 117 -23.57 -10.47 31.31
CA PHE A 117 -22.72 -11.37 30.53
C PHE A 117 -21.88 -10.58 29.52
N HIS A 118 -20.97 -9.73 30.01
CA HIS A 118 -20.06 -8.96 29.17
C HIS A 118 -19.03 -9.86 28.52
N THR A 119 -18.61 -9.46 27.29
CA THR A 119 -17.54 -10.12 26.54
C THR A 119 -16.60 -9.09 25.94
N ALA A 120 -15.32 -9.43 25.81
CA ALA A 120 -14.34 -8.62 25.13
C ALA A 120 -13.43 -9.48 24.25
N TYR A 121 -13.15 -9.03 23.04
CA TYR A 121 -12.18 -9.65 22.15
C TYR A 121 -10.95 -8.76 22.11
N ILE A 122 -9.80 -9.31 22.49
CA ILE A 122 -8.52 -8.62 22.58
C ILE A 122 -7.55 -9.37 21.68
N GLY A 123 -6.87 -8.66 20.78
CA GLY A 123 -5.94 -9.33 19.87
C GLY A 123 -5.32 -8.43 18.82
N SER A 124 -5.02 -9.02 17.66
CA SER A 124 -4.34 -8.34 16.58
C SER A 124 -5.28 -7.78 15.50
N SER A 125 -6.59 -8.12 15.51
CA SER A 125 -7.54 -7.78 14.45
C SER A 125 -8.01 -6.34 14.49
N ASN A 126 -7.69 -5.57 13.45
CA ASN A 126 -8.33 -4.30 13.14
C ASN A 126 -9.64 -4.49 12.39
N LEU A 127 -10.42 -3.42 12.22
CA LEU A 127 -11.67 -3.48 11.45
C LEU A 127 -11.38 -3.45 9.93
N SER A 128 -10.88 -4.57 9.42
CA SER A 128 -10.63 -4.83 8.00
C SER A 128 -11.09 -6.22 7.60
N ARG A 129 -11.42 -6.41 6.32
CA ARG A 129 -11.83 -7.73 5.81
C ARG A 129 -10.74 -8.79 6.05
N TYR A 130 -9.49 -8.41 5.80
CA TYR A 130 -8.36 -9.31 6.00
C TYR A 130 -8.29 -9.79 7.45
N ALA A 131 -8.31 -8.86 8.42
CA ALA A 131 -8.20 -9.19 9.83
C ALA A 131 -9.40 -10.01 10.38
N LEU A 132 -10.60 -9.76 9.85
CA LEU A 132 -11.81 -10.43 10.36
C LEU A 132 -12.12 -11.77 9.68
N LYS A 133 -11.60 -12.02 8.46
CA LYS A 133 -11.99 -13.18 7.64
C LYS A 133 -10.82 -13.95 7.02
N ASP A 134 -9.93 -13.26 6.34
CA ASP A 134 -8.96 -13.90 5.43
C ASP A 134 -7.56 -14.06 6.06
N GLY A 135 -7.25 -13.31 7.12
CA GLY A 135 -5.93 -13.24 7.76
C GLY A 135 -5.73 -14.25 8.88
N LYS A 136 -4.46 -14.48 9.24
CA LYS A 136 -4.06 -15.30 10.38
C LYS A 136 -3.90 -14.41 11.62
N GLU A 137 -4.99 -13.98 12.20
CA GLU A 137 -5.02 -13.13 13.38
C GLU A 137 -5.34 -13.94 14.62
N TRP A 138 -4.80 -13.51 15.76
CA TRP A 138 -5.09 -14.11 17.05
C TRP A 138 -5.93 -13.17 17.86
N ASN A 139 -7.11 -13.64 18.31
CA ASN A 139 -8.00 -12.89 19.18
C ASN A 139 -8.44 -13.76 20.35
N PHE A 140 -8.34 -13.20 21.52
CA PHE A 140 -8.78 -13.86 22.74
C PHE A 140 -10.13 -13.28 23.18
N LYS A 141 -11.15 -14.12 23.26
CA LYS A 141 -12.45 -13.80 23.86
C LYS A 141 -12.35 -13.98 25.37
N ALA A 142 -12.42 -12.89 26.11
CA ALA A 142 -12.63 -12.89 27.55
C ALA A 142 -14.12 -12.78 27.87
N THR A 143 -14.59 -13.43 28.92
CA THR A 143 -15.97 -13.34 29.39
C THR A 143 -16.03 -12.87 30.83
N GLN A 144 -17.09 -12.11 31.17
CA GLN A 144 -17.34 -11.66 32.54
C GLN A 144 -17.40 -12.83 33.55
N PHE A 145 -17.89 -13.98 33.08
CA PHE A 145 -18.06 -15.14 33.93
C PHE A 145 -16.73 -15.80 34.36
N GLU A 146 -15.81 -15.98 33.41
CA GLU A 146 -14.52 -16.63 33.67
C GLU A 146 -13.42 -15.66 34.07
N LEU A 147 -13.41 -14.44 33.51
CA LEU A 147 -12.35 -13.46 33.64
C LEU A 147 -12.89 -12.05 33.94
N PRO A 148 -13.62 -11.88 35.08
CA PRO A 148 -14.24 -10.58 35.40
C PRO A 148 -13.23 -9.44 35.51
N GLN A 149 -12.03 -9.72 36.04
CA GLN A 149 -10.97 -8.73 36.18
C GLN A 149 -10.50 -8.19 34.81
N VAL A 150 -10.33 -9.10 33.81
CA VAL A 150 -9.91 -8.70 32.45
C VAL A 150 -10.98 -7.81 31.79
N ILE A 151 -12.26 -8.16 31.97
CA ILE A 151 -13.37 -7.35 31.45
C ILE A 151 -13.37 -5.95 32.09
N GLU A 152 -13.16 -5.88 33.40
CA GLU A 152 -13.10 -4.60 34.11
C GLU A 152 -11.90 -3.75 33.66
N GLU A 153 -10.71 -4.32 33.53
CA GLU A 153 -9.51 -3.63 33.07
C GLU A 153 -9.68 -3.09 31.64
N VAL A 154 -10.22 -3.88 30.73
CA VAL A 154 -10.43 -3.45 29.33
C VAL A 154 -11.50 -2.34 29.25
N ARG A 155 -12.56 -2.43 30.04
CA ARG A 155 -13.55 -1.36 30.14
C ARG A 155 -12.96 -0.07 30.71
N ASN A 156 -12.20 -0.15 31.79
CA ASN A 156 -11.56 1.01 32.42
C ASN A 156 -10.54 1.64 31.47
N SER A 157 -9.79 0.84 30.71
CA SER A 157 -8.87 1.33 29.68
C SER A 157 -9.63 2.06 28.55
N PHE A 158 -10.78 1.50 28.11
CA PHE A 158 -11.61 2.15 27.12
C PHE A 158 -12.12 3.51 27.62
N GLU A 159 -12.66 3.58 28.84
CA GLU A 159 -13.18 4.85 29.42
C GLU A 159 -12.05 5.87 29.62
N THR A 160 -10.83 5.42 29.96
CA THR A 160 -9.66 6.28 30.05
C THR A 160 -9.37 6.95 28.69
N TYR A 161 -9.29 6.15 27.61
CA TYR A 161 -9.10 6.69 26.27
C TYR A 161 -10.30 7.54 25.81
N TRP A 162 -11.52 7.15 26.19
CA TRP A 162 -12.73 7.88 25.81
C TRP A 162 -12.78 9.29 26.43
N CYS A 163 -12.26 9.44 27.64
CA CYS A 163 -12.21 10.71 28.36
C CYS A 163 -10.95 11.53 28.06
N ASP A 164 -9.99 10.97 27.34
CA ASP A 164 -8.74 11.66 26.99
C ASP A 164 -9.00 12.69 25.88
N GLU A 165 -8.56 13.92 26.12
CA GLU A 165 -8.73 15.07 25.20
C GLU A 165 -7.98 14.91 23.87
N THR A 166 -7.01 14.00 23.79
CA THR A 166 -6.29 13.67 22.54
C THR A 166 -7.15 12.92 21.53
N PHE A 167 -8.26 12.30 21.98
CA PHE A 167 -9.26 11.65 21.13
C PHE A 167 -10.45 12.58 20.91
N GLU A 168 -10.52 13.14 19.72
CA GLU A 168 -11.54 14.11 19.34
C GLU A 168 -12.74 13.43 18.67
N THR A 169 -13.96 13.86 19.04
CA THR A 169 -15.18 13.35 18.40
C THR A 169 -15.23 13.76 16.93
N PHE A 170 -15.39 12.81 16.04
CA PHE A 170 -15.58 13.05 14.62
C PHE A 170 -17.04 13.46 14.34
N ILE A 171 -17.22 14.65 13.80
CA ILE A 171 -18.53 15.19 13.42
C ILE A 171 -18.56 15.31 11.89
N PRO A 172 -19.41 14.51 11.18
CA PRO A 172 -19.57 14.62 9.74
C PRO A 172 -19.92 16.06 9.31
N GLY A 173 -19.30 16.54 8.25
CA GLY A 173 -19.46 17.92 7.76
C GLY A 173 -18.59 18.96 8.46
N VAL A 174 -18.08 18.69 9.67
CA VAL A 174 -17.22 19.61 10.43
C VAL A 174 -15.78 19.11 10.48
N SER A 175 -15.60 17.82 10.78
CA SER A 175 -14.27 17.20 10.95
C SER A 175 -13.70 16.61 9.64
N ASP A 176 -14.43 16.68 8.53
CA ASP A 176 -14.09 16.02 7.26
C ASP A 176 -12.74 16.46 6.71
N GLU A 177 -12.54 17.77 6.58
CA GLU A 177 -11.29 18.35 6.06
C GLU A 177 -10.08 17.97 6.93
N ARG A 178 -10.26 18.01 8.25
CA ARG A 178 -9.20 17.64 9.19
C ARG A 178 -8.86 16.16 9.08
N LEU A 179 -9.86 15.29 9.00
CA LEU A 179 -9.64 13.85 8.85
C LEU A 179 -8.96 13.54 7.52
N LYS A 180 -9.45 14.09 6.41
CA LYS A 180 -8.84 13.93 5.10
C LYS A 180 -7.38 14.36 5.09
N LYS A 181 -7.08 15.54 5.65
CA LYS A 181 -5.73 16.06 5.76
C LYS A 181 -4.82 15.15 6.60
N ALA A 182 -5.32 14.68 7.75
CA ALA A 182 -4.56 13.78 8.64
C ALA A 182 -4.31 12.39 8.01
N LEU A 183 -5.22 11.92 7.16
CA LEU A 183 -5.06 10.67 6.41
C LEU A 183 -4.20 10.84 5.14
N GLY A 184 -3.73 12.06 4.84
CA GLY A 184 -2.95 12.35 3.63
C GLY A 184 -3.78 12.22 2.34
N THR A 185 -5.09 12.38 2.43
CA THR A 185 -6.02 12.29 1.29
C THR A 185 -6.18 13.62 0.55
N ASP A 186 -5.10 14.37 0.35
CA ASP A 186 -5.05 15.35 -0.74
C ASP A 186 -4.88 14.57 -2.04
N TRP A 187 -6.03 14.20 -2.58
CA TRP A 187 -6.38 13.79 -3.95
C TRP A 187 -5.22 13.69 -4.95
N GLU A 188 -4.90 12.46 -5.32
CA GLU A 188 -4.53 11.99 -6.67
C GLU A 188 -3.71 10.69 -6.69
N THR A 189 -3.51 10.02 -5.56
CA THR A 189 -2.86 8.70 -5.60
C THR A 189 -3.81 7.63 -5.10
N PRO A 190 -4.12 6.60 -5.88
CA PRO A 190 -4.76 5.40 -5.33
C PRO A 190 -3.81 4.83 -4.28
N LEU A 191 -4.20 4.92 -3.02
CA LEU A 191 -3.55 4.17 -1.96
C LEU A 191 -3.55 2.71 -2.40
N LEU A 192 -2.37 2.17 -2.68
CA LEU A 192 -2.20 0.74 -2.79
C LEU A 192 -2.78 0.13 -1.51
N ASP A 193 -3.82 -0.68 -1.66
CA ASP A 193 -4.51 -1.41 -0.59
C ASP A 193 -3.61 -2.55 -0.08
N PHE A 194 -2.39 -2.16 0.35
CA PHE A 194 -1.52 -3.00 1.13
C PHE A 194 -1.97 -2.82 2.56
N SER A 195 -2.55 -3.85 3.17
CA SER A 195 -2.72 -3.84 4.62
C SER A 195 -1.34 -3.52 5.23
N ALA A 196 -1.27 -2.52 6.10
CA ALA A 196 0.01 -2.13 6.73
C ALA A 196 0.68 -3.34 7.42
N LEU A 197 -0.10 -4.35 7.81
CA LEU A 197 0.35 -5.63 8.35
C LEU A 197 1.11 -6.50 7.34
N ASP A 198 0.75 -6.48 6.05
CA ASP A 198 1.52 -7.19 5.01
C ASP A 198 2.90 -6.56 4.77
N LEU A 199 3.07 -5.28 5.15
CA LEU A 199 4.34 -4.57 5.08
C LEU A 199 5.16 -4.63 6.37
N MET A 200 4.61 -5.13 7.46
CA MET A 200 5.34 -5.29 8.74
C MET A 200 6.25 -6.51 8.77
N ARG A 201 6.10 -7.45 7.85
CA ARG A 201 6.96 -8.64 7.72
C ARG A 201 7.32 -8.88 6.27
N ALA A 202 8.60 -9.13 6.03
CA ALA A 202 9.04 -9.59 4.73
C ALA A 202 8.38 -10.95 4.42
N LYS A 203 7.82 -11.10 3.21
CA LYS A 203 7.30 -12.39 2.72
C LYS A 203 8.47 -13.36 2.53
N ASP A 204 8.22 -14.68 2.55
CA ASP A 204 9.28 -15.69 2.48
C ASP A 204 10.29 -15.45 1.35
N TYR A 205 9.81 -15.15 0.14
CA TYR A 205 10.68 -14.84 -0.99
C TYR A 205 11.46 -13.52 -0.85
N GLN A 206 10.89 -12.53 -0.15
CA GLN A 206 11.59 -11.27 0.16
C GLN A 206 12.68 -11.53 1.20
N GLN A 207 12.38 -12.36 2.19
CA GLN A 207 13.33 -12.82 3.18
C GLN A 207 14.53 -13.54 2.53
N GLU A 208 14.27 -14.44 1.56
CA GLU A 208 15.31 -15.10 0.78
C GLU A 208 16.21 -14.10 0.02
N ILE A 209 15.61 -13.06 -0.57
CA ILE A 209 16.39 -12.00 -1.24
C ILE A 209 17.24 -11.23 -0.23
N LEU A 210 16.68 -10.89 0.94
CA LEU A 210 17.41 -10.20 1.99
C LEU A 210 18.59 -11.02 2.53
N GLU A 211 18.43 -12.35 2.67
CA GLU A 211 19.50 -13.26 3.05
C GLU A 211 20.60 -13.33 1.99
N LYS A 212 20.24 -13.33 0.70
CA LYS A 212 21.22 -13.24 -0.39
C LYS A 212 22.03 -11.95 -0.32
N LEU A 213 21.38 -10.81 -0.06
CA LEU A 213 22.07 -9.53 0.12
C LEU A 213 23.02 -9.54 1.32
N ASP A 214 22.62 -10.17 2.43
CA ASP A 214 23.49 -10.35 3.60
C ASP A 214 24.71 -11.21 3.27
N VAL A 215 24.56 -12.29 2.53
CA VAL A 215 25.67 -13.14 2.07
C VAL A 215 26.61 -12.39 1.14
N GLU A 216 26.09 -11.64 0.17
CA GLU A 216 26.90 -10.82 -0.73
C GLU A 216 27.79 -9.84 0.03
N ARG A 217 27.26 -9.19 1.06
CA ARG A 217 27.99 -8.19 1.84
C ARG A 217 28.98 -8.79 2.84
N HIS A 218 28.50 -9.77 3.63
CA HIS A 218 29.30 -10.29 4.75
C HIS A 218 30.23 -11.43 4.39
N VAL A 219 29.94 -12.20 3.33
CA VAL A 219 30.75 -13.32 2.88
C VAL A 219 31.64 -12.93 1.70
N HIS A 220 31.06 -12.24 0.69
CA HIS A 220 31.74 -11.89 -0.54
C HIS A 220 32.36 -10.47 -0.54
N GLY A 221 31.95 -9.60 0.38
CA GLY A 221 32.44 -8.22 0.44
C GLY A 221 31.88 -7.30 -0.64
N HIS A 222 30.77 -7.68 -1.27
CA HIS A 222 30.10 -6.91 -2.32
C HIS A 222 29.06 -5.96 -1.72
N PHE A 223 29.33 -4.68 -1.71
CA PHE A 223 28.47 -3.64 -1.14
C PHE A 223 27.65 -2.87 -2.20
N ARG A 224 27.84 -3.22 -3.47
CA ARG A 224 27.07 -2.70 -4.60
C ARG A 224 26.16 -3.81 -5.12
N ASN A 225 24.91 -3.79 -4.70
CA ASN A 225 23.99 -4.90 -4.93
C ASN A 225 22.93 -4.56 -5.96
N LEU A 226 22.73 -5.44 -6.93
CA LEU A 226 21.66 -5.34 -7.92
C LEU A 226 20.58 -6.39 -7.63
N VAL A 227 19.36 -5.91 -7.36
CA VAL A 227 18.18 -6.77 -7.22
C VAL A 227 17.32 -6.66 -8.47
N VAL A 228 17.18 -7.76 -9.16
CA VAL A 228 16.30 -7.91 -10.33
C VAL A 228 15.00 -8.59 -9.89
N ALA A 229 13.91 -7.85 -9.82
CA ALA A 229 12.64 -8.38 -9.35
C ALA A 229 11.48 -7.91 -10.23
N ALA A 230 10.61 -8.84 -10.64
CA ALA A 230 9.46 -8.54 -11.50
C ALA A 230 8.58 -7.42 -10.90
N THR A 231 7.91 -6.65 -11.75
CA THR A 231 6.97 -5.63 -11.29
C THR A 231 5.85 -6.28 -10.47
N GLY A 232 5.49 -5.67 -9.35
CA GLY A 232 4.48 -6.22 -8.42
C GLY A 232 5.02 -7.18 -7.35
N THR A 233 6.32 -7.51 -7.35
CA THR A 233 6.94 -8.35 -6.31
C THR A 233 7.43 -7.55 -5.08
N GLY A 234 7.20 -6.24 -5.02
CA GLY A 234 7.55 -5.42 -3.88
C GLY A 234 9.02 -5.05 -3.75
N LYS A 235 9.67 -4.66 -4.86
CA LYS A 235 11.07 -4.16 -4.86
C LYS A 235 11.35 -3.12 -3.78
N THR A 236 10.48 -2.12 -3.67
CA THR A 236 10.59 -1.05 -2.68
C THR A 236 10.48 -1.56 -1.25
N VAL A 237 9.65 -2.60 -1.02
CA VAL A 237 9.50 -3.26 0.28
C VAL A 237 10.78 -3.99 0.66
N ILE A 238 11.41 -4.69 -0.29
CA ILE A 238 12.72 -5.35 -0.09
C ILE A 238 13.77 -4.32 0.32
N ALA A 239 13.87 -3.19 -0.41
CA ALA A 239 14.80 -2.12 -0.07
C ALA A 239 14.53 -1.52 1.32
N ALA A 240 13.28 -1.37 1.71
CA ALA A 240 12.92 -0.84 3.02
C ALA A 240 13.31 -1.80 4.18
N PHE A 241 13.12 -3.11 4.01
CA PHE A 241 13.56 -4.10 5.00
C PHE A 241 15.08 -4.22 5.06
N ASP A 242 15.75 -4.14 3.91
CA ASP A 242 17.20 -4.16 3.84
C ASP A 242 17.81 -2.94 4.56
N PHE A 243 17.27 -1.75 4.29
CA PHE A 243 17.67 -0.55 5.01
C PHE A 243 17.34 -0.60 6.50
N LYS A 244 16.20 -1.20 6.90
CA LYS A 244 15.85 -1.39 8.31
C LYS A 244 16.92 -2.13 9.06
N ARG A 245 17.41 -3.26 8.51
CA ARG A 245 18.50 -4.05 9.09
C ARG A 245 19.79 -3.25 9.19
N TYR A 246 20.12 -2.48 8.14
CA TYR A 246 21.30 -1.62 8.14
C TYR A 246 21.20 -0.52 9.20
N ARG A 247 20.05 0.15 9.32
CA ARG A 247 19.81 1.23 10.30
C ARG A 247 19.87 0.73 11.73
N GLU A 248 19.44 -0.50 12.02
CA GLU A 248 19.52 -1.10 13.34
C GLU A 248 20.97 -1.21 13.84
N ALA A 249 21.93 -1.47 12.94
CA ALA A 249 23.34 -1.51 13.24
C ALA A 249 24.02 -0.13 13.15
N HIS A 250 23.43 0.82 12.41
CA HIS A 250 23.98 2.15 12.13
C HIS A 250 22.91 3.24 12.31
N PRO A 251 22.51 3.56 13.56
CA PRO A 251 21.39 4.48 13.84
C PRO A 251 21.55 5.89 13.25
N ASP A 252 22.79 6.38 13.15
CA ASP A 252 23.11 7.72 12.66
C ASP A 252 23.36 7.77 11.14
N CYS A 253 23.04 6.71 10.41
CA CYS A 253 23.28 6.65 8.97
C CYS A 253 22.39 7.61 8.20
N HIS A 254 22.93 8.18 7.11
CA HIS A 254 22.16 8.98 6.16
C HIS A 254 21.73 8.13 4.97
N PHE A 255 20.54 8.41 4.48
CA PHE A 255 19.86 7.61 3.46
C PHE A 255 19.44 8.45 2.26
N LEU A 256 19.66 7.94 1.05
CA LEU A 256 19.19 8.55 -0.20
C LEU A 256 18.48 7.52 -1.06
N PHE A 257 17.22 7.82 -1.43
CA PHE A 257 16.45 7.07 -2.42
C PHE A 257 16.28 7.90 -3.69
N ILE A 258 16.61 7.32 -4.84
CA ILE A 258 16.56 8.01 -6.13
C ILE A 258 15.57 7.30 -7.04
N ALA A 259 14.61 8.06 -7.60
CA ALA A 259 13.72 7.61 -8.66
C ALA A 259 13.48 8.71 -9.70
N HIS A 260 12.85 8.35 -10.83
CA HIS A 260 12.62 9.30 -11.90
C HIS A 260 11.26 10.03 -11.83
N ARG A 261 10.26 9.48 -11.11
CA ARG A 261 8.91 10.04 -10.98
C ARG A 261 8.57 10.38 -9.55
N GLN A 262 7.87 11.49 -9.36
CA GLN A 262 7.43 11.97 -8.04
C GLN A 262 6.49 10.98 -7.34
N GLU A 263 5.60 10.34 -8.10
CA GLU A 263 4.65 9.36 -7.56
C GLU A 263 5.39 8.16 -6.94
N ILE A 264 6.45 7.68 -7.62
CA ILE A 264 7.30 6.58 -7.11
C ILE A 264 7.99 7.00 -5.82
N LEU A 265 8.51 8.22 -5.74
CA LEU A 265 9.17 8.75 -4.54
C LEU A 265 8.21 8.80 -3.33
N ARG A 266 6.99 9.31 -3.54
CA ARG A 266 5.97 9.37 -2.49
C ARG A 266 5.56 7.98 -2.01
N GLN A 267 5.33 7.05 -2.93
CA GLN A 267 5.01 5.66 -2.61
C GLN A 267 6.17 4.97 -1.87
N ALA A 268 7.41 5.18 -2.32
CA ALA A 268 8.59 4.63 -1.67
C ALA A 268 8.73 5.17 -0.25
N MET A 269 8.65 6.50 -0.06
CA MET A 269 8.72 7.12 1.26
C MET A 269 7.66 6.57 2.22
N GLN A 270 6.42 6.40 1.75
CA GLN A 270 5.35 5.82 2.55
C GLN A 270 5.64 4.36 2.90
N THR A 271 6.14 3.56 1.97
CA THR A 271 6.56 2.16 2.21
C THR A 271 7.65 2.10 3.28
N PHE A 272 8.67 2.96 3.18
CA PHE A 272 9.75 3.03 4.17
C PHE A 272 9.21 3.43 5.54
N ARG A 273 8.33 4.42 5.64
CA ARG A 273 7.71 4.83 6.90
C ARG A 273 6.97 3.68 7.59
N ILE A 274 6.23 2.88 6.82
CA ILE A 274 5.49 1.72 7.34
C ILE A 274 6.47 0.62 7.80
N VAL A 275 7.44 0.25 6.97
CA VAL A 275 8.38 -0.84 7.28
C VAL A 275 9.30 -0.50 8.44
N LEU A 276 9.75 0.76 8.53
CA LEU A 276 10.60 1.26 9.61
C LEU A 276 9.83 1.54 10.89
N ASP A 277 8.50 1.54 10.84
CA ASP A 277 7.62 2.02 11.91
C ASP A 277 8.00 3.46 12.36
N ASP A 278 8.28 4.33 11.37
CA ASP A 278 8.72 5.70 11.58
C ASP A 278 7.97 6.63 10.60
N PRO A 279 6.82 7.21 11.01
CA PRO A 279 5.97 8.01 10.13
C PRO A 279 6.63 9.32 9.69
N ASN A 280 7.68 9.76 10.38
CA ASN A 280 8.42 10.97 10.06
C ASN A 280 9.69 10.69 9.25
N PHE A 281 9.93 9.43 8.90
CA PHE A 281 11.12 9.06 8.14
C PHE A 281 11.12 9.69 6.76
N GLY A 282 12.19 10.39 6.45
CA GLY A 282 12.52 10.90 5.12
C GLY A 282 11.71 12.12 4.68
N SER A 283 12.32 12.91 3.82
CA SER A 283 11.76 14.09 3.19
C SER A 283 11.81 13.96 1.67
N LEU A 284 10.79 14.49 0.98
CA LEU A 284 10.78 14.55 -0.47
C LEU A 284 11.70 15.68 -0.95
N TRP A 285 12.42 15.41 -2.04
CA TRP A 285 13.21 16.39 -2.76
C TRP A 285 12.96 16.28 -4.27
N ASP A 286 12.05 17.05 -4.73
CA ASP A 286 11.65 17.12 -6.14
C ASP A 286 11.54 18.57 -6.64
N GLY A 287 10.92 18.82 -7.79
CA GLY A 287 10.76 20.16 -8.34
C GLY A 287 9.97 21.10 -7.43
N ASP A 288 9.07 20.57 -6.63
CA ASP A 288 8.10 21.32 -5.84
C ASP A 288 8.43 21.31 -4.33
N HIS A 289 9.26 20.36 -3.87
CA HIS A 289 9.57 20.15 -2.46
C HIS A 289 11.08 20.21 -2.23
N GLU A 290 11.47 20.96 -1.20
CA GLU A 290 12.84 21.00 -0.69
C GLU A 290 12.88 20.44 0.74
N PRO A 291 13.81 19.51 1.04
CA PRO A 291 13.86 18.89 2.36
C PRO A 291 14.35 19.88 3.42
N SER A 292 13.74 19.84 4.61
CA SER A 292 14.23 20.59 5.77
C SER A 292 15.50 20.00 6.36
N SER A 293 15.77 18.73 6.08
CA SER A 293 17.00 18.00 6.47
C SER A 293 17.40 17.07 5.34
N TYR A 294 18.69 16.99 5.06
CA TYR A 294 19.27 16.10 4.05
C TYR A 294 19.66 14.72 4.59
N GLN A 295 19.32 14.38 5.84
CA GLN A 295 19.71 13.10 6.45
C GLN A 295 19.06 11.90 5.74
N HIS A 296 17.75 11.95 5.52
CA HIS A 296 16.98 10.88 4.86
C HIS A 296 16.14 11.50 3.75
N VAL A 297 16.54 11.27 2.51
CA VAL A 297 15.95 11.97 1.36
C VAL A 297 15.45 11.00 0.30
N PHE A 298 14.27 11.30 -0.23
CA PHE A 298 13.69 10.69 -1.42
C PHE A 298 13.72 11.72 -2.54
N ALA A 299 14.65 11.57 -3.46
CA ALA A 299 14.97 12.61 -4.45
C ALA A 299 14.66 12.20 -5.88
N SER A 300 14.13 13.15 -6.67
CA SER A 300 14.06 12.94 -8.11
C SER A 300 15.45 13.08 -8.74
N LYS A 301 15.74 12.23 -9.73
CA LYS A 301 17.02 12.28 -10.46
C LYS A 301 17.29 13.66 -11.07
N ASP A 302 16.24 14.32 -11.57
CA ASP A 302 16.37 15.61 -12.26
C ASP A 302 16.64 16.75 -11.28
N THR A 303 16.03 16.71 -10.10
CA THR A 303 16.31 17.67 -9.02
C THR A 303 17.74 17.51 -8.52
N LEU A 304 18.18 16.28 -8.26
CA LEU A 304 19.56 16.00 -7.87
C LEU A 304 20.54 16.53 -8.92
N ARG A 305 20.34 16.20 -10.21
CA ARG A 305 21.20 16.68 -11.29
C ARG A 305 21.36 18.19 -11.30
N ASN A 306 20.24 18.91 -11.13
CA ASN A 306 20.21 20.36 -11.26
C ASN A 306 20.76 21.10 -10.03
N ARG A 307 20.70 20.47 -8.85
CA ARG A 307 21.08 21.09 -7.56
C ARG A 307 22.34 20.52 -6.94
N LEU A 308 22.92 19.47 -7.53
CA LEU A 308 24.08 18.75 -6.97
C LEU A 308 25.29 19.67 -6.79
N ASP A 309 25.56 20.52 -7.76
CA ASP A 309 26.76 21.41 -7.76
C ASP A 309 26.65 22.52 -6.68
N GLY A 310 25.45 22.78 -6.16
CA GLY A 310 25.19 23.74 -5.07
C GLY A 310 25.18 23.12 -3.67
N LEU A 311 25.20 21.79 -3.57
CA LEU A 311 25.19 21.09 -2.29
C LEU A 311 26.60 20.98 -1.73
N GLN A 312 26.78 21.43 -0.50
CA GLN A 312 28.03 21.26 0.26
C GLN A 312 28.02 19.91 1.03
N LEU A 313 27.65 18.81 0.38
CA LEU A 313 27.66 17.47 0.96
C LEU A 313 28.95 16.76 0.57
N THR A 314 29.55 16.02 1.50
CA THR A 314 30.72 15.18 1.24
C THR A 314 30.31 13.96 0.40
N ALA A 315 31.26 13.36 -0.31
CA ALA A 315 30.97 12.20 -1.16
C ALA A 315 30.44 10.99 -0.37
N ASP A 316 30.82 10.87 0.89
CA ASP A 316 30.43 9.81 1.83
C ASP A 316 29.23 10.18 2.71
N TYR A 317 28.57 11.31 2.43
CA TYR A 317 27.47 11.81 3.25
C TYR A 317 26.33 10.79 3.39
N TYR A 318 25.94 10.12 2.29
CA TYR A 318 24.95 9.05 2.31
C TYR A 318 25.63 7.69 2.42
N GLN A 319 25.47 7.00 3.55
CA GLN A 319 26.00 5.67 3.75
C GLN A 319 25.19 4.60 3.04
N TYR A 320 23.89 4.81 2.88
CA TYR A 320 22.99 3.88 2.21
C TYR A 320 22.24 4.58 1.07
N MET A 321 22.40 4.08 -0.15
CA MET A 321 21.77 4.67 -1.33
C MET A 321 20.99 3.63 -2.11
N VAL A 322 19.74 3.95 -2.45
CA VAL A 322 18.87 3.14 -3.31
C VAL A 322 18.64 3.86 -4.63
N VAL A 323 18.74 3.13 -5.73
CA VAL A 323 18.39 3.62 -7.06
C VAL A 323 17.31 2.72 -7.63
N ASP A 324 16.10 3.27 -7.79
CA ASP A 324 14.98 2.55 -8.39
C ASP A 324 14.98 2.72 -9.92
N GLU A 325 14.47 1.69 -10.61
CA GLU A 325 14.49 1.56 -12.07
C GLU A 325 15.91 1.78 -12.64
N VAL A 326 16.86 1.11 -12.02
CA VAL A 326 18.29 1.30 -12.28
C VAL A 326 18.74 0.94 -13.70
N HIS A 327 17.89 0.34 -14.51
CA HIS A 327 18.15 0.13 -15.94
C HIS A 327 18.38 1.46 -16.71
N HIS A 328 18.08 2.61 -16.11
CA HIS A 328 18.43 3.92 -16.64
C HIS A 328 19.79 4.45 -16.19
N ILE A 329 20.55 3.70 -15.37
CA ILE A 329 21.79 4.18 -14.69
C ILE A 329 22.89 4.62 -15.67
N VAL A 330 22.96 4.03 -16.86
CA VAL A 330 23.93 4.39 -17.90
C VAL A 330 23.70 5.78 -18.52
N ALA A 331 22.54 6.39 -18.27
CA ALA A 331 22.31 7.75 -18.71
C ALA A 331 23.33 8.72 -18.03
N PRO A 332 23.87 9.71 -18.76
CA PRO A 332 24.91 10.62 -18.23
C PRO A 332 24.56 11.25 -16.88
N THR A 333 23.29 11.45 -16.61
CA THR A 333 22.78 12.00 -15.37
C THR A 333 23.07 11.10 -14.17
N TYR A 334 22.81 9.79 -14.31
CA TYR A 334 23.08 8.83 -13.23
C TYR A 334 24.57 8.58 -13.03
N VAL A 335 25.36 8.54 -14.11
CA VAL A 335 26.81 8.42 -14.02
C VAL A 335 27.40 9.56 -13.20
N LYS A 336 26.94 10.81 -13.42
CA LYS A 336 27.36 11.96 -12.60
C LYS A 336 27.01 11.75 -11.12
N LEU A 337 25.79 11.29 -10.81
CA LEU A 337 25.35 11.02 -9.43
C LEU A 337 26.19 9.94 -8.74
N MET A 338 26.50 8.85 -9.46
CA MET A 338 27.35 7.76 -8.96
C MET A 338 28.81 8.17 -8.73
N THR A 339 29.29 9.19 -9.42
CA THR A 339 30.64 9.76 -9.20
C THR A 339 30.68 10.73 -8.03
N CYS A 340 29.58 11.42 -7.75
CA CYS A 340 29.51 12.40 -6.65
C CYS A 340 29.34 11.75 -5.29
N PHE A 341 28.56 10.69 -5.17
CA PHE A 341 28.32 9.99 -3.93
C PHE A 341 29.03 8.62 -3.90
N LYS A 342 29.65 8.30 -2.78
CA LYS A 342 30.33 7.04 -2.52
C LYS A 342 29.72 6.36 -1.30
N PRO A 343 28.50 5.80 -1.42
CA PRO A 343 27.83 5.16 -0.30
C PRO A 343 28.58 3.90 0.13
N GLN A 344 28.42 3.51 1.40
CA GLN A 344 28.85 2.20 1.88
C GLN A 344 28.04 1.09 1.21
N ILE A 345 26.71 1.26 1.12
CA ILE A 345 25.82 0.35 0.41
C ILE A 345 25.13 1.09 -0.74
N LEU A 346 25.26 0.54 -1.94
CA LEU A 346 24.49 0.92 -3.12
C LEU A 346 23.57 -0.23 -3.48
N LEU A 347 22.26 0.01 -3.42
CA LEU A 347 21.22 -0.96 -3.82
C LEU A 347 20.51 -0.49 -5.08
N GLY A 348 20.67 -1.22 -6.17
CA GLY A 348 19.96 -1.02 -7.42
C GLY A 348 18.73 -1.92 -7.52
N LEU A 349 17.61 -1.37 -7.93
CA LEU A 349 16.35 -2.09 -8.13
C LEU A 349 15.92 -1.98 -9.59
N THR A 350 15.60 -3.11 -10.24
CA THR A 350 15.01 -3.12 -11.58
C THR A 350 14.14 -4.35 -11.81
N ALA A 351 13.20 -4.27 -12.75
CA ALA A 351 12.47 -5.43 -13.24
C ALA A 351 13.15 -6.05 -14.48
N THR A 352 13.88 -5.24 -15.24
CA THR A 352 14.46 -5.60 -16.55
C THR A 352 15.89 -5.08 -16.61
N PRO A 353 16.90 -5.91 -16.26
CA PRO A 353 18.29 -5.52 -16.35
C PRO A 353 18.79 -5.46 -17.81
N GLU A 354 18.14 -6.24 -18.69
CA GLU A 354 18.50 -6.32 -20.11
C GLU A 354 18.13 -5.05 -20.85
N ARG A 355 19.06 -4.52 -21.62
CA ARG A 355 18.83 -3.43 -22.56
C ARG A 355 19.01 -3.91 -24.01
N THR A 356 18.38 -3.17 -24.92
CA THR A 356 18.42 -3.44 -26.37
C THR A 356 19.82 -3.29 -26.97
N ASN A 357 20.71 -2.55 -26.31
CA ASN A 357 22.10 -2.34 -26.74
C ASN A 357 23.06 -3.15 -25.87
N GLU A 358 23.73 -4.14 -26.46
CA GLU A 358 24.75 -4.97 -25.80
C GLU A 358 25.94 -4.19 -25.17
N GLN A 359 26.06 -2.91 -25.45
CA GLN A 359 27.14 -2.04 -24.96
C GLN A 359 26.85 -1.39 -23.59
N GLU A 360 25.66 -1.55 -23.03
CA GLU A 360 25.22 -0.89 -21.81
C GLU A 360 24.91 -1.89 -20.68
N ASP A 361 25.93 -2.60 -20.22
CA ASP A 361 25.79 -3.52 -19.09
C ASP A 361 25.71 -2.73 -17.77
N ILE A 362 24.53 -2.75 -17.13
CA ILE A 362 24.32 -2.06 -15.84
C ILE A 362 25.03 -2.75 -14.68
N THR A 363 25.40 -4.02 -14.81
CA THR A 363 26.06 -4.76 -13.73
C THR A 363 27.43 -4.19 -13.39
N VAL A 364 28.06 -3.47 -14.32
CA VAL A 364 29.34 -2.76 -14.07
C VAL A 364 29.28 -1.80 -12.86
N PHE A 365 28.10 -1.26 -12.58
CA PHE A 365 27.88 -0.40 -11.40
C PHE A 365 27.64 -1.21 -10.10
N PHE A 366 27.48 -2.53 -10.21
CA PHE A 366 27.11 -3.45 -9.14
C PHE A 366 28.05 -4.66 -9.06
N ASP A 367 29.35 -4.38 -8.98
CA ASP A 367 30.43 -5.36 -8.86
C ASP A 367 30.40 -6.49 -9.94
N GLY A 368 29.78 -6.21 -11.08
CA GLY A 368 29.75 -7.08 -12.26
C GLY A 368 28.69 -8.18 -12.23
N HIS A 369 27.77 -8.21 -11.25
CA HIS A 369 26.80 -9.30 -11.14
C HIS A 369 25.43 -8.87 -10.56
N ILE A 370 24.45 -9.77 -10.66
CA ILE A 370 23.13 -9.64 -10.04
C ILE A 370 23.17 -10.33 -8.67
N SER A 371 22.97 -9.58 -7.59
CA SER A 371 23.04 -10.09 -6.21
C SER A 371 21.83 -10.96 -5.86
N ALA A 372 20.66 -10.63 -6.35
CA ALA A 372 19.45 -11.44 -6.18
C ALA A 372 18.47 -11.22 -7.32
N GLU A 373 17.74 -12.26 -7.72
CA GLU A 373 16.72 -12.14 -8.76
C GLU A 373 15.47 -12.96 -8.49
N ILE A 374 14.33 -12.39 -8.91
CA ILE A 374 13.05 -13.07 -9.06
C ILE A 374 12.34 -12.57 -10.32
N ARG A 375 12.50 -13.29 -11.39
CA ARG A 375 11.99 -12.91 -12.71
C ARG A 375 10.51 -13.25 -12.86
N LEU A 376 9.84 -12.63 -13.84
CA LEU A 376 8.41 -12.81 -14.08
C LEU A 376 7.96 -14.29 -14.15
N PRO A 377 8.64 -15.21 -14.88
CA PRO A 377 8.24 -16.61 -14.89
C PRO A 377 8.32 -17.28 -13.51
N ALA A 378 9.39 -17.01 -12.76
CA ALA A 378 9.56 -17.54 -11.42
C ALA A 378 8.50 -16.99 -10.45
N ALA A 379 8.20 -15.69 -10.52
CA ALA A 379 7.17 -15.05 -9.70
C ALA A 379 5.76 -15.58 -10.01
N LEU A 380 5.45 -15.87 -11.28
CA LEU A 380 4.18 -16.49 -11.68
C LEU A 380 4.09 -17.94 -11.16
N ASN A 381 5.15 -18.73 -11.34
CA ASN A 381 5.18 -20.12 -10.89
C ASN A 381 5.08 -20.25 -9.36
N ALA A 382 5.66 -19.29 -8.63
CA ALA A 382 5.56 -19.21 -7.18
C ALA A 382 4.21 -18.64 -6.68
N GLY A 383 3.29 -18.30 -7.59
CA GLY A 383 1.99 -17.72 -7.22
C GLY A 383 2.04 -16.31 -6.61
N LEU A 384 3.16 -15.60 -6.78
CA LEU A 384 3.34 -14.23 -6.27
C LEU A 384 2.63 -13.19 -7.12
N LEU A 385 2.45 -13.51 -8.40
CA LEU A 385 1.74 -12.68 -9.38
C LEU A 385 0.57 -13.46 -9.96
N ALA A 386 -0.47 -12.75 -10.33
CA ALA A 386 -1.63 -13.34 -10.99
C ALA A 386 -1.24 -13.84 -12.40
N PRO A 387 -1.62 -15.06 -12.77
CA PRO A 387 -1.43 -15.54 -14.13
C PRO A 387 -2.27 -14.70 -15.11
N PHE A 388 -1.78 -14.56 -16.33
CA PHE A 388 -2.47 -13.79 -17.37
C PHE A 388 -2.47 -14.56 -18.70
N HIS A 389 -3.45 -14.20 -19.54
CA HIS A 389 -3.50 -14.63 -20.93
C HIS A 389 -3.01 -13.49 -21.82
N TYR A 390 -2.05 -13.79 -22.69
CA TYR A 390 -1.56 -12.83 -23.67
C TYR A 390 -2.16 -13.11 -25.04
N TYR A 391 -2.75 -12.08 -25.65
CA TYR A 391 -3.34 -12.16 -26.98
C TYR A 391 -2.67 -11.15 -27.91
N GLY A 392 -1.87 -11.64 -28.86
CA GLY A 392 -1.34 -10.83 -29.96
C GLY A 392 -2.42 -10.63 -31.02
N ILE A 393 -2.84 -9.39 -31.23
CA ILE A 393 -3.85 -9.04 -32.24
C ILE A 393 -3.14 -8.29 -33.37
N PRO A 394 -2.96 -8.91 -34.55
CA PRO A 394 -2.43 -8.20 -35.71
C PRO A 394 -3.46 -7.18 -36.20
N ASP A 395 -3.01 -6.01 -36.52
CA ASP A 395 -3.78 -5.01 -37.22
C ASP A 395 -3.18 -4.75 -38.63
N ASN A 396 -3.89 -3.96 -39.42
CA ASN A 396 -3.48 -3.61 -40.79
C ASN A 396 -2.89 -2.20 -40.89
N VAL A 397 -2.37 -1.68 -39.80
CA VAL A 397 -1.75 -0.35 -39.78
C VAL A 397 -0.36 -0.47 -40.39
N ASP A 398 -0.14 0.22 -41.48
CA ASP A 398 1.18 0.33 -42.09
C ASP A 398 2.00 1.43 -41.38
N LEU A 399 3.11 1.05 -40.79
CA LEU A 399 4.04 1.92 -40.10
C LEU A 399 5.34 2.15 -40.91
N SER A 400 5.42 1.67 -42.16
CA SER A 400 6.63 1.75 -42.96
C SER A 400 7.06 3.19 -43.26
N GLU A 401 6.10 4.13 -43.31
CA GLU A 401 6.36 5.54 -43.55
C GLU A 401 6.59 6.37 -42.26
N VAL A 402 6.38 5.77 -41.06
CA VAL A 402 6.58 6.47 -39.81
C VAL A 402 8.06 6.57 -39.47
N LYS A 403 8.53 7.77 -39.20
CA LYS A 403 9.94 8.01 -38.89
C LYS A 403 10.37 7.24 -37.63
N TRP A 404 11.49 6.54 -37.77
CA TRP A 404 12.16 5.84 -36.65
C TRP A 404 13.38 6.64 -36.17
N SER A 405 13.37 7.07 -34.90
CA SER A 405 14.42 7.91 -34.30
C SER A 405 15.59 7.14 -33.67
N GLY A 406 15.68 5.82 -33.85
CA GLY A 406 16.63 4.93 -33.19
C GLY A 406 16.18 4.49 -31.79
N HIS A 407 15.28 5.21 -31.14
CA HIS A 407 14.70 4.87 -29.82
C HIS A 407 13.19 4.61 -29.88
N GLY A 408 12.55 4.82 -31.04
CA GLY A 408 11.12 4.63 -31.22
C GLY A 408 10.59 5.36 -32.44
N TYR A 409 9.34 5.07 -32.79
CA TYR A 409 8.62 5.82 -33.81
C TYR A 409 8.27 7.23 -33.36
N ASP A 410 8.15 8.15 -34.31
CA ASP A 410 7.67 9.51 -34.04
C ASP A 410 6.26 9.48 -33.42
N ILE A 411 6.14 10.01 -32.21
CA ILE A 411 4.91 9.94 -31.41
C ILE A 411 3.77 10.71 -32.07
N ALA A 412 4.05 11.86 -32.69
CA ALA A 412 3.03 12.69 -33.33
C ALA A 412 2.48 12.01 -34.60
N GLU A 413 3.35 11.37 -35.37
CA GLU A 413 2.96 10.62 -36.59
C GLU A 413 2.12 9.38 -36.18
N LEU A 414 2.55 8.62 -35.15
CA LEU A 414 1.78 7.50 -34.62
C LEU A 414 0.41 7.93 -34.10
N SER A 415 0.37 8.99 -33.31
CA SER A 415 -0.89 9.51 -32.75
C SER A 415 -1.87 9.87 -33.88
N ARG A 416 -1.39 10.55 -34.94
CA ARG A 416 -2.22 10.89 -36.11
C ARG A 416 -2.78 9.64 -36.78
N ILE A 417 -1.97 8.61 -36.99
CA ILE A 417 -2.40 7.35 -37.64
C ILE A 417 -3.47 6.65 -36.79
N TYR A 418 -3.25 6.58 -35.50
CA TYR A 418 -4.16 5.85 -34.60
C TYR A 418 -5.45 6.60 -34.27
N THR A 419 -5.43 7.94 -34.21
CA THR A 419 -6.64 8.76 -34.01
C THR A 419 -7.52 8.86 -35.22
N GLN A 420 -7.02 8.51 -36.41
CA GLN A 420 -7.79 8.49 -37.65
C GLN A 420 -8.27 7.09 -38.07
N ASN A 421 -7.97 6.05 -37.25
CA ASN A 421 -8.22 4.65 -37.63
C ASN A 421 -9.39 4.05 -36.85
N ASP A 422 -10.60 4.32 -37.34
CA ASP A 422 -11.83 3.73 -36.75
C ASP A 422 -11.88 2.20 -36.91
N PHE A 423 -11.29 1.66 -37.97
CA PHE A 423 -11.24 0.21 -38.19
C PHE A 423 -10.46 -0.50 -37.08
N ARG A 424 -9.29 0.04 -36.71
CA ARG A 424 -8.47 -0.51 -35.63
C ARG A 424 -9.23 -0.50 -34.29
N THR A 425 -9.93 0.59 -34.00
CA THR A 425 -10.74 0.69 -32.78
C THR A 425 -11.90 -0.31 -32.78
N GLY A 426 -12.55 -0.49 -33.94
CA GLY A 426 -13.58 -1.53 -34.11
C GLY A 426 -13.05 -2.92 -33.92
N LEU A 427 -11.83 -3.22 -34.43
CA LEU A 427 -11.16 -4.49 -34.23
C LEU A 427 -10.86 -4.75 -32.75
N ILE A 428 -10.35 -3.74 -32.00
CA ILE A 428 -10.10 -3.83 -30.56
C ILE A 428 -11.39 -4.17 -29.81
N LEU A 429 -12.46 -3.43 -30.06
CA LEU A 429 -13.77 -3.67 -29.41
C LEU A 429 -14.30 -5.06 -29.70
N LYS A 430 -14.22 -5.51 -30.96
CA LYS A 430 -14.63 -6.86 -31.37
C LYS A 430 -13.83 -7.92 -30.62
N LYS A 431 -12.51 -7.77 -30.52
CA LYS A 431 -11.65 -8.72 -29.80
C LYS A 431 -11.87 -8.69 -28.30
N MET A 432 -12.13 -7.55 -27.70
CA MET A 432 -12.54 -7.46 -26.31
C MET A 432 -13.85 -8.25 -26.06
N GLN A 433 -14.84 -8.12 -26.94
CA GLN A 433 -16.08 -8.89 -26.85
C GLN A 433 -15.85 -10.39 -27.01
N GLU A 434 -14.98 -10.79 -27.93
CA GLU A 434 -14.65 -12.19 -28.22
C GLU A 434 -13.95 -12.86 -27.02
N TYR A 435 -12.93 -12.21 -26.44
CA TYR A 435 -12.11 -12.82 -25.37
C TYR A 435 -12.68 -12.67 -23.97
N ILE A 436 -13.38 -11.57 -23.69
CA ILE A 436 -13.96 -11.30 -22.36
C ILE A 436 -15.41 -11.82 -22.27
N GLY A 437 -16.12 -11.81 -23.40
CA GLY A 437 -17.56 -12.11 -23.50
C GLY A 437 -18.47 -10.93 -23.18
N ASN A 438 -19.51 -10.74 -23.96
CA ASN A 438 -20.43 -9.60 -23.85
C ASN A 438 -21.03 -9.40 -22.44
N SER A 439 -21.39 -10.48 -21.75
CA SER A 439 -21.98 -10.41 -20.41
C SER A 439 -21.01 -9.97 -19.32
N ARG A 440 -19.71 -10.11 -19.55
CA ARG A 440 -18.66 -9.73 -18.60
C ARG A 440 -18.02 -8.38 -18.90
N LEU A 441 -18.13 -7.88 -20.15
CA LEU A 441 -17.44 -6.67 -20.61
C LEU A 441 -17.73 -5.44 -19.74
N HIS A 442 -18.96 -5.30 -19.24
CA HIS A 442 -19.37 -4.20 -18.36
C HIS A 442 -18.93 -4.37 -16.88
N ARG A 443 -18.36 -5.53 -16.51
CA ARG A 443 -17.90 -5.84 -15.14
C ARG A 443 -16.40 -5.90 -15.02
N VAL A 444 -15.67 -5.85 -16.15
CA VAL A 444 -14.21 -5.94 -16.18
C VAL A 444 -13.61 -4.57 -15.93
N ARG A 445 -12.54 -4.53 -15.14
CA ARG A 445 -11.66 -3.37 -15.06
C ARG A 445 -10.56 -3.54 -16.09
N ALA A 446 -10.41 -2.59 -16.99
CA ALA A 446 -9.42 -2.60 -18.04
C ALA A 446 -8.61 -1.31 -18.04
N LEU A 447 -7.32 -1.41 -18.33
CA LEU A 447 -6.43 -0.27 -18.53
C LEU A 447 -5.96 -0.29 -19.99
N CYS A 448 -6.11 0.86 -20.66
CA CYS A 448 -5.70 1.04 -22.05
C CYS A 448 -4.53 2.01 -22.10
N PHE A 449 -3.38 1.54 -22.61
CA PHE A 449 -2.22 2.39 -22.86
C PHE A 449 -2.29 2.94 -24.29
N CYS A 450 -2.26 4.26 -24.41
CA CYS A 450 -2.30 4.97 -25.67
C CYS A 450 -0.97 5.63 -25.97
N VAL A 451 -0.76 6.03 -27.22
CA VAL A 451 0.50 6.67 -27.68
C VAL A 451 0.70 8.02 -26.97
N ASP A 452 -0.37 8.80 -26.88
CA ASP A 452 -0.41 10.10 -26.21
C ASP A 452 -1.80 10.44 -25.68
N LYS A 453 -1.95 11.64 -25.11
CA LYS A 453 -3.21 12.12 -24.54
C LYS A 453 -4.32 12.28 -25.58
N GLU A 454 -4.00 12.66 -26.81
CA GLU A 454 -5.00 12.83 -27.91
C GLU A 454 -5.53 11.46 -28.34
N HIS A 455 -4.65 10.46 -28.49
CA HIS A 455 -5.06 9.09 -28.76
C HIS A 455 -5.91 8.54 -27.60
N ALA A 456 -5.57 8.84 -26.33
CA ALA A 456 -6.36 8.42 -25.18
C ALA A 456 -7.77 9.03 -25.20
N LYS A 457 -7.92 10.32 -25.52
CA LYS A 457 -9.21 10.99 -25.67
C LYS A 457 -10.04 10.38 -26.81
N PHE A 458 -9.42 10.10 -27.95
CA PHE A 458 -10.06 9.43 -29.08
C PHE A 458 -10.59 8.05 -28.68
N MET A 459 -9.78 7.21 -28.05
CA MET A 459 -10.17 5.87 -27.61
C MET A 459 -11.29 5.94 -26.56
N ASN A 460 -11.21 6.88 -25.63
CA ASN A 460 -12.26 7.12 -24.63
C ASN A 460 -13.61 7.45 -25.29
N ALA A 461 -13.61 8.36 -26.27
CA ALA A 461 -14.83 8.72 -26.99
C ALA A 461 -15.44 7.51 -27.73
N LYS A 462 -14.62 6.71 -28.41
CA LYS A 462 -15.07 5.51 -29.13
C LYS A 462 -15.59 4.42 -28.22
N PHE A 463 -14.93 4.17 -27.07
CA PHE A 463 -15.37 3.19 -26.08
C PHE A 463 -16.67 3.63 -25.39
N THR A 464 -16.82 4.94 -25.10
CA THR A 464 -18.06 5.50 -24.58
C THR A 464 -19.21 5.32 -25.56
N LEU A 465 -19.00 5.59 -26.86
CA LEU A 465 -19.99 5.36 -27.92
C LEU A 465 -20.39 3.87 -28.02
N ALA A 466 -19.47 2.96 -27.74
CA ALA A 466 -19.73 1.53 -27.68
C ALA A 466 -20.43 1.07 -26.37
N GLY A 467 -20.82 2.01 -25.49
CA GLY A 467 -21.54 1.73 -24.24
C GLY A 467 -20.66 1.32 -23.06
N LEU A 468 -19.34 1.46 -23.17
CA LEU A 468 -18.43 1.19 -22.06
C LEU A 468 -18.27 2.41 -21.14
N LYS A 469 -18.18 2.19 -19.84
CA LYS A 469 -17.83 3.25 -18.88
C LYS A 469 -16.32 3.46 -18.89
N THR A 470 -15.86 4.60 -19.38
CA THR A 470 -14.43 4.90 -19.54
C THR A 470 -14.09 6.29 -19.02
N ALA A 471 -12.83 6.49 -18.64
CA ALA A 471 -12.26 7.78 -18.27
C ALA A 471 -10.84 7.88 -18.82
N VAL A 472 -10.36 9.09 -19.03
CA VAL A 472 -8.95 9.37 -19.36
C VAL A 472 -8.26 9.79 -18.07
N LEU A 473 -7.10 9.17 -17.79
CA LEU A 473 -6.25 9.47 -16.65
C LEU A 473 -5.14 10.43 -17.05
#